data_e1df65ead3ed1e7ed755b3a70de489ef
#
_entry.id   e1df65ead3ed1e7ed755b3a70de489ef
#
_cell.length_a   1.000
_cell.length_b   1.000
_cell.length_c   1.000
_cell.angle_alpha   90.00
_cell.angle_beta   90.00
_cell.angle_gamma   90.00
#
_symmetry.space_group_name_H-M   'P 1'
#
loop_
_entity.id
_entity.type
_entity.pdbx_description
1 polymer ?
#
loop_
_entity_poly.entity_id
_entity_poly.type
_entity_poly.pdbx_seq_one_letter_code
_entity_poly.pdbx_strand_id
1 'polypeptide(L)'
;MASYISVNTGRGQSGFTLIELMIVVAIIGVLASIALPAYQDYTRRSADKACLIEAKAYANDALVRLNGSETPLVPTNTGACSSYTGAGAGLTINGTFTATPRSPGTTVVTCNMSTGGFCSN
;
A
#
# COMPACT_ATOMS: atom_id res chain seq x y z
N MET A 1 -8.42 61.87 -43.52
CA MET A 1 -7.06 61.26 -43.31
C MET A 1 -7.22 60.18 -42.28
N ALA A 2 -7.18 58.90 -42.70
CA ALA A 2 -7.27 57.76 -41.82
C ALA A 2 -5.84 57.22 -41.62
N SER A 3 -5.31 57.35 -40.38
CA SER A 3 -4.03 56.80 -40.00
C SER A 3 -4.24 55.33 -39.59
N TYR A 4 -3.77 54.42 -40.41
CA TYR A 4 -3.72 53.03 -40.04
C TYR A 4 -2.52 52.78 -39.12
N ILE A 5 -2.81 52.45 -37.88
CA ILE A 5 -1.79 51.96 -36.94
C ILE A 5 -1.53 50.49 -37.25
N SER A 6 -0.37 50.20 -37.85
CA SER A 6 0.10 48.84 -38.06
C SER A 6 0.65 48.32 -36.75
N VAL A 7 -0.09 47.47 -36.05
CA VAL A 7 0.39 46.75 -34.87
C VAL A 7 1.20 45.56 -35.36
N ASN A 8 2.50 45.72 -35.40
CA ASN A 8 3.45 44.63 -35.68
C ASN A 8 3.65 43.80 -34.40
N THR A 9 2.85 42.77 -34.19
CA THR A 9 3.02 41.79 -33.12
C THR A 9 3.90 40.61 -33.61
N GLY A 10 5.12 40.95 -33.95
CA GLY A 10 6.16 39.96 -34.23
C GLY A 10 6.75 39.36 -32.91
N ARG A 11 5.95 38.68 -32.09
CA ARG A 11 6.50 37.77 -31.09
C ARG A 11 6.85 36.49 -31.82
N GLY A 12 8.15 36.27 -32.01
CA GLY A 12 8.67 35.00 -32.50
C GLY A 12 8.23 33.86 -31.53
N GLN A 13 7.22 33.11 -31.92
CA GLN A 13 6.84 31.88 -31.26
C GLN A 13 7.90 30.86 -31.67
N SER A 14 8.90 30.66 -30.78
CA SER A 14 9.76 29.49 -30.88
C SER A 14 8.98 28.27 -30.41
N GLY A 15 8.47 27.49 -31.36
CA GLY A 15 7.82 26.20 -31.10
C GLY A 15 8.89 25.12 -30.88
N PHE A 16 8.55 24.07 -30.10
CA PHE A 16 9.37 22.89 -29.97
C PHE A 16 9.46 22.14 -31.30
N THR A 17 10.65 21.59 -31.58
CA THR A 17 10.81 20.71 -32.74
C THR A 17 10.21 19.34 -32.46
N LEU A 18 9.77 18.65 -33.50
CA LEU A 18 9.20 17.31 -33.38
C LEU A 18 10.21 16.31 -32.80
N ILE A 19 11.50 16.46 -33.17
CA ILE A 19 12.57 15.59 -32.66
C ILE A 19 12.86 15.80 -31.17
N GLU A 20 12.77 17.03 -30.67
CA GLU A 20 12.92 17.32 -29.23
C GLU A 20 11.84 16.61 -28.41
N LEU A 21 10.60 16.62 -28.89
CA LEU A 21 9.53 15.90 -28.23
C LEU A 21 9.71 14.39 -28.30
N MET A 22 10.15 13.86 -29.44
CA MET A 22 10.39 12.42 -29.62
C MET A 22 11.46 11.88 -28.68
N ILE A 23 12.57 12.61 -28.51
CA ILE A 23 13.65 12.21 -27.61
C ILE A 23 13.17 12.20 -26.16
N VAL A 24 12.42 13.20 -25.73
CA VAL A 24 11.90 13.29 -24.36
C VAL A 24 10.98 12.12 -24.03
N VAL A 25 9.99 11.82 -24.90
CA VAL A 25 9.09 10.70 -24.66
C VAL A 25 9.79 9.34 -24.69
N ALA A 26 10.81 9.20 -25.53
CA ALA A 26 11.62 7.98 -25.58
C ALA A 26 12.39 7.75 -24.27
N ILE A 27 13.02 8.79 -23.72
CA ILE A 27 13.72 8.72 -22.42
C ILE A 27 12.75 8.40 -21.30
N ILE A 28 11.61 9.09 -21.22
CA ILE A 28 10.58 8.83 -20.20
C ILE A 28 10.08 7.38 -20.30
N GLY A 29 9.86 6.86 -21.52
CA GLY A 29 9.43 5.49 -21.74
C GLY A 29 10.41 4.46 -21.20
N VAL A 30 11.72 4.66 -21.44
CA VAL A 30 12.76 3.78 -20.91
C VAL A 30 12.82 3.84 -19.38
N LEU A 31 12.80 5.02 -18.80
CA LEU A 31 12.82 5.18 -17.33
C LEU A 31 11.57 4.57 -16.68
N ALA A 32 10.40 4.80 -17.25
CA ALA A 32 9.14 4.27 -16.75
C ALA A 32 9.09 2.74 -16.79
N SER A 33 9.69 2.11 -17.79
CA SER A 33 9.73 0.65 -17.94
C SER A 33 10.42 -0.05 -16.77
N ILE A 34 11.38 0.59 -16.13
CA ILE A 34 12.12 0.07 -14.97
C ILE A 34 11.44 0.51 -13.66
N ALA A 35 10.96 1.74 -13.60
CA ALA A 35 10.42 2.32 -12.38
C ALA A 35 9.05 1.73 -11.97
N LEU A 36 8.16 1.46 -12.93
CA LEU A 36 6.81 0.97 -12.63
C LEU A 36 6.78 -0.38 -11.92
N PRO A 37 7.48 -1.45 -12.40
CA PRO A 37 7.48 -2.73 -11.71
C PRO A 37 8.12 -2.63 -10.32
N ALA A 38 9.20 -1.85 -10.16
CA ALA A 38 9.84 -1.65 -8.87
C ALA A 38 8.91 -0.95 -7.86
N TYR A 39 8.15 0.05 -8.31
CA TYR A 39 7.15 0.74 -7.50
C TYR A 39 6.01 -0.19 -7.07
N GLN A 40 5.51 -1.04 -7.96
CA GLN A 40 4.46 -2.02 -7.64
C GLN A 40 4.93 -3.03 -6.59
N ASP A 41 6.14 -3.55 -6.71
CA ASP A 41 6.73 -4.46 -5.71
C ASP A 41 6.90 -3.78 -4.35
N TYR A 42 7.34 -2.53 -4.34
CA TYR A 42 7.49 -1.76 -3.11
C TYR A 42 6.14 -1.53 -2.41
N THR A 43 5.11 -1.13 -3.15
CA THR A 43 3.77 -0.90 -2.59
C THR A 43 3.15 -2.18 -2.05
N ARG A 44 3.32 -3.30 -2.75
CA ARG A 44 2.86 -4.61 -2.30
C ARG A 44 3.52 -5.02 -0.98
N ARG A 45 4.85 -4.98 -0.90
CA ARG A 45 5.60 -5.31 0.32
C ARG A 45 5.26 -4.37 1.48
N SER A 46 4.99 -3.11 1.19
CA SER A 46 4.58 -2.14 2.20
C SER A 46 3.20 -2.50 2.78
N ALA A 47 2.25 -2.88 1.93
CA ALA A 47 0.92 -3.32 2.36
C ALA A 47 0.98 -4.63 3.19
N ASP A 48 1.80 -5.60 2.78
CA ASP A 48 2.01 -6.84 3.53
C ASP A 48 2.61 -6.57 4.92
N LYS A 49 3.63 -5.70 5.00
CA LYS A 49 4.23 -5.32 6.29
C LYS A 49 3.27 -4.53 7.18
N ALA A 50 2.46 -3.67 6.61
CA ALA A 50 1.47 -2.91 7.38
C ALA A 50 0.43 -3.84 8.02
N CYS A 51 -0.08 -4.84 7.27
CA CYS A 51 -0.97 -5.86 7.81
C CYS A 51 -0.26 -6.73 8.88
N LEU A 52 1.01 -7.08 8.69
CA LEU A 52 1.79 -7.81 9.69
C LEU A 52 1.88 -7.04 11.02
N ILE A 53 2.12 -5.73 10.97
CA ILE A 53 2.19 -4.89 12.17
C ILE A 53 0.83 -4.82 12.87
N GLU A 54 -0.24 -4.66 12.11
CA GLU A 54 -1.61 -4.63 12.64
C GLU A 54 -1.99 -5.97 13.27
N ALA A 55 -1.68 -7.10 12.60
CA ALA A 55 -1.91 -8.43 13.13
C ALA A 55 -1.13 -8.71 14.42
N LYS A 56 0.12 -8.23 14.52
CA LYS A 56 0.91 -8.33 15.76
C LYS A 56 0.30 -7.51 16.90
N ALA A 57 -0.18 -6.31 16.61
CA ALA A 57 -0.84 -5.49 17.62
C ALA A 57 -2.11 -6.18 18.14
N TYR A 58 -2.90 -6.77 17.24
CA TYR A 58 -4.06 -7.58 17.62
C TYR A 58 -3.68 -8.81 18.43
N ALA A 59 -2.62 -9.55 18.03
CA ALA A 59 -2.14 -10.72 18.76
C ALA A 59 -1.78 -10.38 20.21
N ASN A 60 -1.11 -9.26 20.44
CA ASN A 60 -0.75 -8.78 21.78
C ASN A 60 -1.98 -8.43 22.61
N ASP A 61 -2.97 -7.71 22.04
CA ASP A 61 -4.23 -7.41 22.73
C ASP A 61 -5.00 -8.71 23.05
N ALA A 62 -5.07 -9.62 22.11
CA ALA A 62 -5.73 -10.91 22.29
C ALA A 62 -5.08 -11.74 23.41
N LEU A 63 -3.75 -11.76 23.51
CA LEU A 63 -3.04 -12.44 24.60
C LEU A 63 -3.37 -11.85 25.96
N VAL A 64 -3.40 -10.54 26.08
CA VAL A 64 -3.77 -9.86 27.33
C VAL A 64 -5.18 -10.25 27.76
N ARG A 65 -6.14 -10.22 26.83
CA ARG A 65 -7.55 -10.59 27.10
C ARG A 65 -7.69 -12.05 27.49
N LEU A 66 -7.06 -12.95 26.74
CA LEU A 66 -7.10 -14.39 27.02
C LEU A 66 -6.52 -14.74 28.39
N ASN A 67 -5.44 -14.10 28.80
CA ASN A 67 -4.89 -14.26 30.15
C ASN A 67 -5.79 -13.67 31.25
N GLY A 68 -6.57 -12.65 30.92
CA GLY A 68 -7.59 -12.07 31.80
C GLY A 68 -8.92 -12.82 31.80
N SER A 69 -9.02 -13.96 31.09
CA SER A 69 -10.29 -14.71 30.88
C SER A 69 -11.36 -13.91 30.13
N GLU A 70 -10.93 -12.92 29.35
CA GLU A 70 -11.79 -12.16 28.46
C GLU A 70 -11.75 -12.68 27.04
N THR A 71 -12.84 -12.50 26.29
CA THR A 71 -12.90 -12.86 24.89
C THR A 71 -12.22 -11.79 24.03
N PRO A 72 -11.26 -12.15 23.15
CA PRO A 72 -10.70 -11.20 22.20
C PRO A 72 -11.76 -10.69 21.22
N LEU A 73 -11.68 -9.40 20.91
CA LEU A 73 -12.57 -8.76 19.92
C LEU A 73 -11.82 -8.66 18.58
N VAL A 74 -12.48 -9.13 17.52
CA VAL A 74 -11.93 -8.92 16.15
C VAL A 74 -12.05 -7.44 15.79
N PRO A 75 -11.01 -6.82 15.21
CA PRO A 75 -11.12 -5.47 14.69
C PRO A 75 -12.24 -5.38 13.66
N THR A 76 -13.22 -4.52 13.90
CA THR A 76 -14.36 -4.34 13.00
C THR A 76 -14.08 -3.46 11.81
N ASN A 77 -13.08 -2.58 11.96
CA ASN A 77 -12.70 -1.62 10.93
C ASN A 77 -11.22 -1.80 10.64
N THR A 78 -10.94 -2.65 9.69
CA THR A 78 -9.60 -3.08 9.38
C THR A 78 -8.84 -1.98 8.63
N GLY A 79 -7.66 -1.62 9.13
CA GLY A 79 -6.77 -0.66 8.51
C GLY A 79 -6.00 -1.26 7.34
N ALA A 80 -4.87 -1.88 7.63
CA ALA A 80 -3.99 -2.50 6.64
C ALA A 80 -4.40 -3.94 6.27
N CYS A 81 -5.06 -4.66 7.18
CA CYS A 81 -5.64 -5.97 6.89
C CYS A 81 -7.09 -5.82 6.42
N SER A 82 -7.52 -6.68 5.50
CA SER A 82 -8.88 -6.72 4.97
C SER A 82 -9.79 -7.67 5.75
N SER A 83 -9.23 -8.71 6.33
CA SER A 83 -9.99 -9.71 7.10
C SER A 83 -9.10 -10.47 8.07
N TYR A 84 -9.74 -11.02 9.11
CA TYR A 84 -9.12 -11.91 10.08
C TYR A 84 -9.91 -13.23 10.13
N THR A 85 -9.21 -14.36 10.09
CA THR A 85 -9.81 -15.70 10.18
C THR A 85 -9.26 -16.42 11.40
N GLY A 86 -10.12 -17.01 12.21
CA GLY A 86 -9.73 -17.68 13.46
C GLY A 86 -9.50 -16.72 14.63
N ALA A 87 -9.78 -15.44 14.44
CA ALA A 87 -9.70 -14.41 15.48
C ALA A 87 -11.03 -14.25 16.24
N GLY A 88 -11.01 -13.57 17.37
CA GLY A 88 -12.22 -13.29 18.16
C GLY A 88 -12.55 -14.37 19.18
N ALA A 89 -13.85 -14.56 19.44
CA ALA A 89 -14.35 -15.40 20.53
C ALA A 89 -13.92 -16.87 20.50
N GLY A 90 -13.54 -17.39 19.32
CA GLY A 90 -13.04 -18.76 19.17
C GLY A 90 -11.51 -18.90 19.34
N LEU A 91 -10.80 -17.79 19.48
CA LEU A 91 -9.36 -17.81 19.63
C LEU A 91 -8.97 -18.24 21.05
N THR A 92 -8.05 -19.18 21.15
CA THR A 92 -7.52 -19.67 22.42
C THR A 92 -6.05 -19.35 22.57
N ILE A 93 -5.50 -19.46 23.78
CA ILE A 93 -4.10 -19.20 24.08
C ILE A 93 -3.14 -20.11 23.29
N ASN A 94 -3.60 -21.24 22.82
CA ASN A 94 -2.84 -22.19 21.98
C ASN A 94 -3.31 -22.18 20.51
N GLY A 95 -4.21 -21.26 20.16
CA GLY A 95 -4.77 -21.18 18.82
C GLY A 95 -3.89 -20.40 17.85
N THR A 96 -4.34 -20.40 16.61
CA THR A 96 -3.75 -19.60 15.54
C THR A 96 -4.82 -18.79 14.86
N PHE A 97 -4.47 -17.62 14.35
CA PHE A 97 -5.34 -16.86 13.46
C PHE A 97 -4.54 -16.37 12.25
N THR A 98 -5.23 -16.02 11.19
CA THR A 98 -4.63 -15.44 9.99
C THR A 98 -5.23 -14.10 9.70
N ALA A 99 -4.43 -13.19 9.14
CA ALA A 99 -4.84 -11.89 8.67
C ALA A 99 -4.48 -11.74 7.20
N THR A 100 -5.43 -11.29 6.39
CA THR A 100 -5.24 -11.06 4.96
C THR A 100 -4.97 -9.59 4.71
N PRO A 101 -3.89 -9.22 4.04
CA PRO A 101 -3.61 -7.82 3.75
C PRO A 101 -4.62 -7.23 2.78
N ARG A 102 -4.77 -5.92 2.81
CA ARG A 102 -5.53 -5.17 1.82
C ARG A 102 -4.69 -5.00 0.55
N SER A 103 -5.36 -5.01 -0.61
CA SER A 103 -4.67 -4.74 -1.89
C SER A 103 -3.83 -3.44 -1.81
N PRO A 104 -2.60 -3.42 -2.34
CA PRO A 104 -1.99 -4.42 -3.22
C PRO A 104 -1.24 -5.57 -2.50
N GLY A 105 -1.32 -5.69 -1.18
CA GLY A 105 -0.73 -6.79 -0.43
C GLY A 105 -1.34 -8.15 -0.82
N THR A 106 -0.54 -9.20 -0.76
CA THR A 106 -0.93 -10.56 -1.18
C THR A 106 -0.53 -11.64 -0.19
N THR A 107 0.40 -11.35 0.72
CA THR A 107 0.95 -12.36 1.63
C THR A 107 0.16 -12.42 2.93
N VAL A 108 -0.54 -13.52 3.14
CA VAL A 108 -1.32 -13.76 4.37
C VAL A 108 -0.40 -13.86 5.57
N VAL A 109 -0.75 -13.15 6.62
CA VAL A 109 -0.05 -13.20 7.93
C VAL A 109 -0.64 -14.32 8.76
N THR A 110 0.20 -15.16 9.34
CA THR A 110 -0.20 -16.19 10.30
C THR A 110 0.36 -15.87 11.67
N CYS A 111 -0.50 -15.81 12.68
CA CYS A 111 -0.14 -15.55 14.07
C CYS A 111 -0.41 -16.76 14.94
N ASN A 112 0.56 -17.16 15.75
CA ASN A 112 0.45 -18.28 16.66
C ASN A 112 0.48 -17.78 18.11
N MET A 113 -0.61 -18.04 18.84
CA MET A 113 -0.77 -17.58 20.22
C MET A 113 0.07 -18.40 21.20
N SER A 114 0.32 -19.71 20.91
CA SER A 114 1.13 -20.59 21.77
C SER A 114 2.59 -20.14 21.89
N THR A 115 3.09 -19.39 20.91
CA THR A 115 4.45 -18.83 20.89
C THR A 115 4.52 -17.39 21.33
N GLY A 116 3.54 -16.92 22.11
CA GLY A 116 3.49 -15.55 22.59
C GLY A 116 2.99 -14.53 21.55
N GLY A 117 2.11 -14.95 20.66
CA GLY A 117 1.54 -14.07 19.62
C GLY A 117 2.53 -13.78 18.47
N PHE A 118 3.46 -14.70 18.20
CA PHE A 118 4.38 -14.55 17.09
C PHE A 118 3.64 -14.61 15.75
N CYS A 119 3.84 -13.57 14.94
CA CYS A 119 3.25 -13.43 13.61
C CYS A 119 4.34 -13.42 12.54
N SER A 120 4.09 -14.13 11.45
CA SER A 120 4.94 -14.16 10.25
C SER A 120 4.11 -14.13 8.98
N ASN A 121 4.69 -13.71 7.90
CA ASN A 121 4.17 -13.73 6.54
C ASN A 121 5.17 -14.39 5.58
#